data_fb6b32047cd2d53d4e20fbf981754223
#
_entry.id   fb6b32047cd2d53d4e20fbf981754223
#
_cell.length_a   1.000
_cell.length_b   1.000
_cell.length_c   1.000
_cell.angle_alpha   90.00
_cell.angle_beta   90.00
_cell.angle_gamma   90.00
#
_symmetry.space_group_name_H-M   'P 1'
#
loop_
_entity.id
_entity.type
_entity.pdbx_description
1 polymer ?
#
loop_
_entity_poly.entity_id
_entity_poly.type
_entity_poly.pdbx_seq_one_letter_code
_entity_poly.pdbx_strand_id
1 'polypeptide(L)'
;MQKSNKYDVIVLGAGAAGLAAAITAAKRETSKKTKVLLLEKLPSVGAKLRATGGGRCNLTNTLSNDEFMGRFGRNGRFMSDALRAFDGHSLREFFASIGVQTHAPDGFRVFPVSHDSAHIVSALEMEAGRVGVELVCDTKVDRLIIDN
;
A
#
# COMPACT_ATOMS: atom_id res chain seq x y z
N MET A 1 -22.00 -26.94 9.43
CA MET A 1 -20.68 -26.57 10.01
C MET A 1 -20.06 -25.48 9.13
N GLN A 2 -19.98 -24.24 9.60
CA GLN A 2 -19.27 -23.17 8.90
C GLN A 2 -17.77 -23.55 8.92
N LYS A 3 -17.16 -23.73 7.74
CA LYS A 3 -15.71 -23.89 7.63
C LYS A 3 -15.08 -22.59 8.16
N SER A 4 -14.43 -22.65 9.30
CA SER A 4 -13.62 -21.55 9.79
C SER A 4 -12.51 -21.29 8.75
N ASN A 5 -12.65 -20.20 7.98
CA ASN A 5 -11.58 -19.75 7.10
C ASN A 5 -10.45 -19.22 7.98
N LYS A 6 -9.33 -19.96 8.04
CA LYS A 6 -8.15 -19.52 8.76
C LYS A 6 -7.22 -18.78 7.81
N TYR A 7 -6.81 -17.58 8.20
CA TYR A 7 -5.81 -16.76 7.51
C TYR A 7 -4.57 -16.67 8.37
N ASP A 8 -3.42 -16.57 7.74
CA ASP A 8 -2.14 -16.36 8.41
C ASP A 8 -1.95 -14.87 8.75
N VAL A 9 -2.51 -13.98 7.91
CA VAL A 9 -2.48 -12.51 8.09
C VAL A 9 -3.85 -11.93 7.75
N ILE A 10 -4.34 -11.03 8.60
CA ILE A 10 -5.53 -10.21 8.34
C ILE A 10 -5.13 -8.74 8.40
N VAL A 11 -5.40 -8.00 7.33
CA VAL A 11 -5.13 -6.57 7.23
C VAL A 11 -6.45 -5.80 7.28
N LEU A 12 -6.54 -4.77 8.10
CA LEU A 12 -7.73 -3.94 8.26
C LEU A 12 -7.54 -2.58 7.59
N GLY A 13 -8.34 -2.33 6.57
CA GLY A 13 -8.35 -1.11 5.76
C GLY A 13 -7.52 -1.23 4.48
N ALA A 14 -8.15 -1.10 3.32
CA ALA A 14 -7.52 -1.15 1.99
C ALA A 14 -7.13 0.25 1.46
N GLY A 15 -6.51 1.07 2.31
CA GLY A 15 -5.76 2.26 1.90
C GLY A 15 -4.36 1.89 1.40
N ALA A 16 -3.50 2.89 1.12
CA ALA A 16 -2.14 2.70 0.64
C ALA A 16 -1.33 1.73 1.52
N ALA A 17 -1.33 1.95 2.83
CA ALA A 17 -0.59 1.13 3.78
C ALA A 17 -1.11 -0.31 3.85
N GLY A 18 -2.46 -0.49 3.89
CA GLY A 18 -3.06 -1.83 3.96
C GLY A 18 -2.84 -2.63 2.68
N LEU A 19 -2.99 -2.03 1.50
CA LEU A 19 -2.69 -2.67 0.22
C LEU A 19 -1.21 -3.09 0.15
N ALA A 20 -0.28 -2.18 0.49
CA ALA A 20 1.14 -2.49 0.51
C ALA A 20 1.47 -3.62 1.51
N ALA A 21 0.91 -3.58 2.72
CA ALA A 21 1.12 -4.60 3.74
C ALA A 21 0.58 -5.98 3.29
N ALA A 22 -0.63 -6.02 2.73
CA ALA A 22 -1.24 -7.26 2.26
C ALA A 22 -0.46 -7.88 1.09
N ILE A 23 -0.06 -7.06 0.11
CA ILE A 23 0.76 -7.49 -1.03
C ILE A 23 2.11 -8.05 -0.54
N THR A 24 2.78 -7.32 0.37
CA THR A 24 4.06 -7.74 0.92
C THR A 24 3.95 -9.03 1.72
N ALA A 25 2.93 -9.17 2.55
CA ALA A 25 2.69 -10.40 3.31
C ALA A 25 2.43 -11.60 2.39
N ALA A 26 1.65 -11.41 1.32
CA ALA A 26 1.35 -12.48 0.36
C ALA A 26 2.56 -12.87 -0.52
N LYS A 27 3.49 -11.93 -0.78
CA LYS A 27 4.74 -12.18 -1.52
C LYS A 27 5.83 -12.85 -0.69
N ARG A 28 5.65 -12.94 0.63
CA ARG A 28 6.69 -13.52 1.49
C ARG A 28 6.97 -14.96 1.10
N GLU A 29 8.22 -15.24 0.76
CA GLU A 29 8.69 -16.59 0.48
C GLU A 29 8.78 -17.39 1.79
N THR A 30 7.89 -18.35 1.93
CA THR A 30 7.87 -19.32 3.03
C THR A 30 7.62 -20.70 2.45
N SER A 31 7.85 -21.74 3.23
CA SER A 31 7.60 -23.13 2.81
C SER A 31 6.12 -23.41 2.45
N LYS A 32 5.21 -22.50 2.84
CA LYS A 32 3.78 -22.58 2.56
C LYS A 32 3.28 -21.19 2.12
N LYS A 33 2.41 -21.16 1.10
CA LYS A 33 1.77 -19.90 0.65
C LYS A 33 1.00 -19.24 1.80
N THR A 34 1.35 -17.99 2.13
CA THR A 34 0.68 -17.19 3.16
C THR A 34 -0.74 -16.83 2.72
N LYS A 35 -1.74 -17.18 3.51
CA LYS A 35 -3.13 -16.79 3.28
C LYS A 35 -3.39 -15.42 3.88
N VAL A 36 -3.63 -14.43 3.04
CA VAL A 36 -3.85 -13.04 3.45
C VAL A 36 -5.27 -12.61 3.15
N LEU A 37 -5.95 -12.06 4.17
CA LEU A 37 -7.26 -11.40 4.06
C LEU A 37 -7.08 -9.90 4.24
N LEU A 38 -7.63 -9.10 3.33
CA LEU A 38 -7.68 -7.65 3.41
C LEU A 38 -9.15 -7.19 3.49
N LEU A 39 -9.52 -6.57 4.60
CA LEU A 39 -10.88 -6.09 4.85
C LEU A 39 -10.97 -4.58 4.70
N GLU A 40 -11.98 -4.11 3.97
CA GLU A 40 -12.26 -2.68 3.79
C GLU A 40 -13.73 -2.38 4.16
N LYS A 41 -13.96 -1.34 4.96
CA LYS A 41 -15.31 -0.93 5.38
C LYS A 41 -16.11 -0.21 4.29
N LEU A 42 -15.41 0.39 3.31
CA LEU A 42 -16.00 1.10 2.19
C LEU A 42 -16.28 0.12 1.02
N PRO A 43 -17.16 0.49 0.08
CA PRO A 43 -17.44 -0.34 -1.09
C PRO A 43 -16.28 -0.45 -2.09
N SER A 44 -15.23 0.36 -1.92
CA SER A 44 -14.06 0.33 -2.79
C SER A 44 -12.77 0.65 -2.04
N VAL A 45 -11.66 0.12 -2.53
CA VAL A 45 -10.31 0.36 -1.99
C VAL A 45 -9.77 1.74 -2.34
N GLY A 46 -8.78 2.23 -1.59
CA GLY A 46 -7.96 3.37 -1.97
C GLY A 46 -8.65 4.73 -1.91
N ALA A 47 -9.71 4.92 -1.13
CA ALA A 47 -10.47 6.18 -1.08
C ALA A 47 -9.58 7.41 -0.84
N LYS A 48 -8.62 7.36 0.10
CA LYS A 48 -7.68 8.46 0.33
C LYS A 48 -6.68 8.63 -0.81
N LEU A 49 -6.23 7.55 -1.45
CA LEU A 49 -5.35 7.62 -2.63
C LEU A 49 -6.03 8.39 -3.77
N ARG A 50 -7.31 8.13 -4.02
CA ARG A 50 -8.09 8.82 -5.06
C ARG A 50 -8.18 10.33 -4.81
N ALA A 51 -8.18 10.77 -3.55
CA ALA A 51 -8.28 12.18 -3.17
C ALA A 51 -6.93 12.93 -3.16
N THR A 52 -5.80 12.22 -3.19
CA THR A 52 -4.49 12.87 -3.08
C THR A 52 -4.05 13.57 -4.37
N GLY A 53 -3.26 14.64 -4.24
CA GLY A 53 -2.70 15.38 -5.37
C GLY A 53 -3.76 15.93 -6.34
N GLY A 54 -4.97 16.24 -5.87
CA GLY A 54 -6.07 16.70 -6.72
C GLY A 54 -6.53 15.62 -7.72
N GLY A 55 -6.58 14.37 -7.30
CA GLY A 55 -6.95 13.22 -8.15
C GLY A 55 -5.78 12.60 -8.94
N ARG A 56 -4.58 13.17 -8.86
CA ARG A 56 -3.39 12.71 -9.60
C ARG A 56 -2.54 11.71 -8.83
N CYS A 57 -2.74 11.56 -7.53
CA CYS A 57 -1.96 10.73 -6.61
C CYS A 57 -0.46 11.10 -6.54
N ASN A 58 -0.10 12.10 -5.73
CA ASN A 58 1.31 12.34 -5.39
C ASN A 58 1.84 11.18 -4.55
N LEU A 59 2.72 10.37 -5.15
CA LEU A 59 3.22 9.12 -4.55
C LEU A 59 4.37 9.35 -3.58
N THR A 60 5.32 10.16 -3.98
CA THR A 60 6.54 10.46 -3.22
C THR A 60 7.19 11.74 -3.77
N ASN A 61 8.44 11.97 -3.42
CA ASN A 61 9.26 13.07 -3.92
C ASN A 61 10.67 12.56 -4.30
N THR A 62 11.51 13.47 -4.80
CA THR A 62 12.87 13.17 -5.29
C THR A 62 13.96 13.40 -4.25
N LEU A 63 13.62 13.76 -3.02
CA LEU A 63 14.60 13.99 -1.95
C LEU A 63 15.31 12.68 -1.57
N SER A 64 16.54 12.81 -1.11
CA SER A 64 17.22 11.75 -0.37
C SER A 64 16.46 11.45 0.95
N ASN A 65 16.70 10.27 1.53
CA ASN A 65 16.05 9.89 2.79
C ASN A 65 16.36 10.90 3.91
N ASP A 66 17.58 11.41 3.97
CA ASP A 66 17.99 12.38 5.00
C ASP A 66 17.29 13.74 4.82
N GLU A 67 17.23 14.24 3.60
CA GLU A 67 16.50 15.47 3.28
C GLU A 67 15.01 15.33 3.54
N PHE A 68 14.44 14.18 3.18
CA PHE A 68 13.04 13.88 3.45
C PHE A 68 12.74 13.85 4.96
N MET A 69 13.53 13.11 5.73
CA MET A 69 13.40 13.06 7.19
C MET A 69 13.57 14.44 7.82
N GLY A 70 14.48 15.27 7.29
CA GLY A 70 14.71 16.64 7.76
C GLY A 70 13.46 17.54 7.68
N ARG A 71 12.52 17.27 6.76
CA ARG A 71 11.25 18.02 6.63
C ARG A 71 10.29 17.81 7.79
N PHE A 72 10.49 16.75 8.59
CA PHE A 72 9.68 16.44 9.78
C PHE A 72 10.34 16.84 11.08
N GLY A 73 11.44 17.61 11.02
CA GLY A 73 12.20 18.07 12.17
C GLY A 73 12.65 16.90 13.08
N ARG A 74 12.54 17.06 14.40
CA ARG A 74 12.98 16.04 15.37
C ARG A 74 12.29 14.67 15.23
N ASN A 75 11.11 14.63 14.66
CA ASN A 75 10.34 13.38 14.48
C ASN A 75 10.72 12.61 13.22
N GLY A 76 11.50 13.21 12.31
CA GLY A 76 11.86 12.60 11.04
C GLY A 76 12.62 11.28 11.18
N ARG A 77 13.47 11.16 12.20
CA ARG A 77 14.24 9.93 12.47
C ARG A 77 13.38 8.69 12.76
N PHE A 78 12.14 8.88 13.19
CA PHE A 78 11.18 7.77 13.36
C PHE A 78 10.95 6.97 12.08
N MET A 79 11.12 7.61 10.92
CA MET A 79 10.93 6.96 9.62
C MET A 79 12.18 6.25 9.08
N SER A 80 13.34 6.35 9.76
CA SER A 80 14.63 5.90 9.22
C SER A 80 14.62 4.42 8.81
N ASP A 81 14.05 3.54 9.64
CA ASP A 81 14.04 2.10 9.36
C ASP A 81 13.09 1.75 8.21
N ALA A 82 11.93 2.42 8.15
CA ALA A 82 10.98 2.25 7.05
C ALA A 82 11.58 2.72 5.72
N LEU A 83 12.24 3.90 5.70
CA LEU A 83 12.88 4.44 4.50
C LEU A 83 14.11 3.65 4.07
N ARG A 84 14.84 3.04 5.02
CA ARG A 84 15.95 2.12 4.68
C ARG A 84 15.46 0.85 4.02
N ALA A 85 14.30 0.35 4.45
CA ALA A 85 13.69 -0.85 3.88
C ALA A 85 12.98 -0.59 2.55
N PHE A 86 12.36 0.59 2.41
CA PHE A 86 11.53 0.92 1.25
C PHE A 86 11.46 2.45 1.07
N ASP A 87 12.39 3.00 0.31
CA ASP A 87 12.51 4.44 0.05
C ASP A 87 11.71 4.91 -1.17
N GLY A 88 11.84 6.19 -1.52
CA GLY A 88 11.16 6.77 -2.68
C GLY A 88 11.57 6.14 -4.02
N HIS A 89 12.81 5.67 -4.15
CA HIS A 89 13.28 4.96 -5.34
C HIS A 89 12.64 3.58 -5.43
N SER A 90 12.72 2.79 -4.38
CA SER A 90 12.09 1.46 -4.27
C SER A 90 10.58 1.50 -4.51
N LEU A 91 9.90 2.56 -4.03
CA LEU A 91 8.49 2.78 -4.30
C LEU A 91 8.22 2.97 -5.80
N ARG A 92 9.05 3.73 -6.50
CA ARG A 92 8.91 3.93 -7.96
C ARG A 92 9.17 2.65 -8.74
N GLU A 93 10.19 1.88 -8.35
CA GLU A 93 10.48 0.56 -8.93
C GLU A 93 9.33 -0.42 -8.71
N PHE A 94 8.76 -0.44 -7.51
CA PHE A 94 7.58 -1.26 -7.22
C PHE A 94 6.42 -0.90 -8.16
N PHE A 95 6.09 0.38 -8.31
CA PHE A 95 5.02 0.80 -9.21
C PHE A 95 5.34 0.46 -10.67
N ALA A 96 6.58 0.65 -11.13
CA ALA A 96 7.00 0.24 -12.47
C ALA A 96 6.81 -1.27 -12.68
N SER A 97 7.12 -2.10 -11.67
CA SER A 97 6.96 -3.56 -11.73
C SER A 97 5.50 -4.03 -11.87
N ILE A 98 4.55 -3.19 -11.46
CA ILE A 98 3.10 -3.45 -11.61
C ILE A 98 2.45 -2.61 -12.71
N GLY A 99 3.27 -2.12 -13.67
CA GLY A 99 2.80 -1.44 -14.87
C GLY A 99 2.52 0.05 -14.75
N VAL A 100 2.89 0.69 -13.62
CA VAL A 100 2.69 2.13 -13.41
C VAL A 100 4.01 2.88 -13.53
N GLN A 101 4.19 3.57 -14.66
CA GLN A 101 5.32 4.49 -14.84
C GLN A 101 5.09 5.79 -14.06
N THR A 102 6.17 6.32 -13.50
CA THR A 102 6.15 7.54 -12.66
C THR A 102 7.11 8.60 -13.18
N HIS A 103 6.77 9.86 -12.99
CA HIS A 103 7.61 11.01 -13.34
C HIS A 103 7.53 12.11 -12.28
N ALA A 104 8.49 13.05 -12.33
CA ALA A 104 8.54 14.23 -11.48
C ALA A 104 8.50 15.49 -12.37
N PRO A 105 7.31 16.00 -12.75
CA PRO A 105 7.18 17.07 -13.74
C PRO A 105 7.74 18.41 -13.26
N ASP A 106 7.81 18.62 -11.95
CA ASP A 106 8.40 19.80 -11.32
C ASP A 106 9.78 19.54 -10.70
N GLY A 107 10.38 18.39 -11.00
CA GLY A 107 11.64 17.95 -10.44
C GLY A 107 11.56 17.49 -8.99
N PHE A 108 10.39 17.59 -8.34
CA PHE A 108 10.23 17.32 -6.92
C PHE A 108 9.13 16.30 -6.61
N ARG A 109 7.87 16.59 -6.98
CA ARG A 109 6.73 15.71 -6.70
C ARG A 109 6.62 14.59 -7.71
N VAL A 110 6.45 13.38 -7.24
CA VAL A 110 6.36 12.18 -8.08
C VAL A 110 4.90 11.75 -8.26
N PHE A 111 4.48 11.67 -9.52
CA PHE A 111 3.14 11.26 -9.93
C PHE A 111 3.19 10.10 -10.91
N PRO A 112 2.10 9.32 -11.07
CA PRO A 112 1.97 8.43 -12.22
C PRO A 112 1.96 9.25 -13.52
N VAL A 113 2.54 8.74 -14.58
CA VAL A 113 2.56 9.40 -15.91
C VAL A 113 1.13 9.65 -16.41
N SER A 114 0.17 8.81 -16.05
CA SER A 114 -1.25 8.99 -16.37
C SER A 114 -1.89 10.21 -15.70
N HIS A 115 -1.29 10.76 -14.66
CA HIS A 115 -1.89 11.79 -13.80
C HIS A 115 -3.27 11.41 -13.24
N ASP A 116 -3.55 10.10 -13.11
CA ASP A 116 -4.82 9.57 -12.62
C ASP A 116 -4.60 8.66 -11.41
N SER A 117 -5.17 9.03 -10.28
CA SER A 117 -5.14 8.25 -9.05
C SER A 117 -5.87 6.90 -9.17
N ALA A 118 -6.85 6.80 -10.07
CA ALA A 118 -7.56 5.55 -10.33
C ALA A 118 -6.62 4.49 -10.91
N HIS A 119 -5.65 4.88 -11.72
CA HIS A 119 -4.62 3.98 -12.26
C HIS A 119 -3.78 3.35 -11.15
N ILE A 120 -3.37 4.15 -10.15
CA ILE A 120 -2.63 3.67 -8.97
C ILE A 120 -3.46 2.66 -8.18
N VAL A 121 -4.73 2.99 -7.91
CA VAL A 121 -5.62 2.13 -7.13
C VAL A 121 -5.87 0.81 -7.86
N SER A 122 -6.18 0.85 -9.16
CA SER A 122 -6.39 -0.34 -9.97
C SER A 122 -5.15 -1.23 -10.04
N ALA A 123 -3.95 -0.66 -10.21
CA ALA A 123 -2.71 -1.42 -10.26
C ALA A 123 -2.44 -2.14 -8.92
N LEU A 124 -2.67 -1.48 -7.79
CA LEU A 124 -2.51 -2.08 -6.46
C LEU A 124 -3.55 -3.19 -6.21
N GLU A 125 -4.79 -2.98 -6.61
CA GLU A 125 -5.87 -3.97 -6.48
C GLU A 125 -5.60 -5.21 -7.33
N MET A 126 -5.20 -5.02 -8.59
CA MET A 126 -4.80 -6.10 -9.49
C MET A 126 -3.61 -6.88 -8.94
N GLU A 127 -2.59 -6.20 -8.43
CA GLU A 127 -1.42 -6.85 -7.85
C GLU A 127 -1.78 -7.65 -6.59
N ALA A 128 -2.64 -7.11 -5.70
CA ALA A 128 -3.15 -7.83 -4.55
C ALA A 128 -3.84 -9.15 -4.96
N GLY A 129 -4.71 -9.09 -5.96
CA GLY A 129 -5.36 -10.28 -6.54
C GLY A 129 -4.34 -11.26 -7.14
N ARG A 130 -3.37 -10.76 -7.91
CA ARG A 130 -2.32 -11.58 -8.56
C ARG A 130 -1.49 -12.38 -7.55
N VAL A 131 -1.15 -11.78 -6.40
CA VAL A 131 -0.38 -12.47 -5.35
C VAL A 131 -1.25 -13.33 -4.43
N GLY A 132 -2.59 -13.29 -4.61
CA GLY A 132 -3.53 -14.15 -3.92
C GLY A 132 -4.02 -13.59 -2.57
N VAL A 133 -4.06 -12.26 -2.43
CA VAL A 133 -4.77 -11.60 -1.34
C VAL A 133 -6.28 -11.76 -1.55
N GLU A 134 -6.99 -12.24 -0.54
CA GLU A 134 -8.45 -12.20 -0.51
C GLU A 134 -8.89 -10.80 -0.04
N LEU A 135 -9.53 -10.04 -0.92
CA LEU A 135 -10.00 -8.69 -0.64
C LEU A 135 -11.52 -8.70 -0.48
N VAL A 136 -12.01 -8.18 0.65
CA VAL A 136 -13.45 -8.07 0.94
C VAL A 136 -13.76 -6.62 1.33
N CYS A 137 -14.53 -5.94 0.50
CA CYS A 137 -15.08 -4.61 0.76
C CYS A 137 -16.41 -4.69 1.53
N ASP A 138 -17.00 -3.53 1.86
CA ASP A 138 -18.25 -3.40 2.63
C ASP A 138 -18.23 -4.16 3.96
N THR A 139 -17.04 -4.36 4.53
CA THR A 139 -16.85 -5.17 5.73
C THR A 139 -16.20 -4.34 6.84
N LYS A 140 -17.01 -3.89 7.78
CA LYS A 140 -16.55 -3.16 8.96
C LYS A 140 -16.17 -4.14 10.07
N VAL A 141 -14.97 -4.01 10.59
CA VAL A 141 -14.52 -4.73 11.79
C VAL A 141 -14.78 -3.86 13.02
N ASP A 142 -15.60 -4.36 13.95
CA ASP A 142 -15.95 -3.62 15.15
C ASP A 142 -15.02 -3.92 16.33
N ARG A 143 -14.53 -5.16 16.44
CA ARG A 143 -13.64 -5.56 17.53
C ARG A 143 -12.78 -6.78 17.16
N LEU A 144 -11.65 -6.91 17.82
CA LEU A 144 -10.83 -8.12 17.84
C LEU A 144 -11.18 -8.93 19.10
N ILE A 145 -11.32 -10.24 18.94
CA ILE A 145 -11.50 -11.16 20.06
C ILE A 145 -10.23 -11.99 20.12
N ILE A 146 -9.58 -11.95 21.28
CA ILE A 146 -8.33 -12.71 21.53
C ILE A 146 -8.70 -13.77 22.56
N ASP A 147 -8.61 -15.03 22.17
CA ASP A 147 -8.76 -16.16 23.08
C ASP A 147 -7.40 -16.39 23.76
N ASN A 148 -7.41 -16.44 25.09
CA ASN A 148 -6.21 -16.72 25.91
C ASN A 148 -5.91 -18.20 25.95
#